data_a88c434356c687a6e1021be581a61259
#
_entry.id   a88c434356c687a6e1021be581a61259
#
_cell.length_a   1.000
_cell.length_b   1.000
_cell.length_c   1.000
_cell.angle_alpha   90.00
_cell.angle_beta   90.00
_cell.angle_gamma   90.00
#
_symmetry.space_group_name_H-M   'P 1'
#
loop_
_entity.id
_entity.type
_entity.pdbx_description
1 polymer ?
#
loop_
_entity_poly.entity_id
_entity_poly.type
_entity_poly.pdbx_seq_one_letter_code
_entity_poly.pdbx_strand_id
1 'polypeptide(L)'
;MFELFPRMKERLKQLAGTLSGGEQQMLAMGRGLMANPKLLLLDEPSMGLAPILVDEIFEIIKKINEDGTTILLVEQNAFKAMSIANRVYILETGSISSSGNSSDMIKDPAVKAAYLGG
;
A
#
# COMPACT_ATOMS: atom_id res chain seq x y z
N MET A 1 -4.91 -16.80 -3.72
CA MET A 1 -4.92 -15.46 -4.30
C MET A 1 -6.31 -14.84 -4.38
N PHE A 2 -7.33 -15.54 -4.84
CA PHE A 2 -8.70 -14.98 -4.88
C PHE A 2 -9.28 -14.66 -3.50
N GLU A 3 -8.80 -15.28 -2.45
CA GLU A 3 -9.19 -14.95 -1.07
C GLU A 3 -8.76 -13.53 -0.69
N LEU A 4 -7.60 -13.08 -1.18
CA LEU A 4 -7.11 -11.72 -0.96
C LEU A 4 -7.78 -10.70 -1.89
N PHE A 5 -8.24 -11.15 -3.06
CA PHE A 5 -8.78 -10.29 -4.10
C PHE A 5 -10.17 -10.76 -4.53
N PRO A 6 -11.20 -10.61 -3.68
CA PRO A 6 -12.55 -11.10 -4.01
C PRO A 6 -13.13 -10.49 -5.28
N ARG A 7 -12.81 -9.23 -5.58
CA ARG A 7 -13.25 -8.58 -6.82
C ARG A 7 -12.66 -9.23 -8.06
N MET A 8 -11.43 -9.77 -7.94
CA MET A 8 -10.79 -10.49 -9.03
C MET A 8 -11.53 -11.78 -9.35
N LYS A 9 -12.01 -12.49 -8.31
CA LYS A 9 -12.82 -13.69 -8.49
C LYS A 9 -14.13 -13.37 -9.21
N GLU A 10 -14.80 -12.29 -8.83
CA GLU A 10 -16.05 -11.85 -9.45
C GLU A 10 -15.87 -11.45 -10.91
N ARG A 11 -14.69 -10.91 -11.25
CA ARG A 11 -14.36 -10.38 -12.56
C ARG A 11 -13.46 -11.29 -13.39
N LEU A 12 -13.43 -12.58 -13.07
CA LEU A 12 -12.49 -13.54 -13.63
C LEU A 12 -12.49 -13.57 -15.17
N LYS A 13 -13.63 -13.37 -15.79
CA LYS A 13 -13.80 -13.41 -17.25
C LYS A 13 -13.74 -12.03 -17.91
N GLN A 14 -13.58 -10.98 -17.13
CA GLN A 14 -13.53 -9.62 -17.66
C GLN A 14 -12.13 -9.26 -18.14
N LEU A 15 -12.06 -8.57 -19.28
CA LEU A 15 -10.78 -8.08 -19.81
C LEU A 15 -10.21 -7.00 -18.87
N ALA A 16 -8.89 -7.03 -18.64
CA ALA A 16 -8.22 -6.11 -17.71
C ALA A 16 -8.48 -4.64 -18.04
N GLY A 17 -8.56 -4.28 -19.33
CA GLY A 17 -8.80 -2.92 -19.75
C GLY A 17 -10.19 -2.36 -19.42
N THR A 18 -11.13 -3.23 -19.01
CA THR A 18 -12.49 -2.81 -18.64
C THR A 18 -12.69 -2.73 -17.13
N LEU A 19 -11.65 -3.04 -16.36
CA LEU A 19 -11.69 -2.97 -14.89
C LEU A 19 -11.57 -1.54 -14.39
N SER A 20 -12.13 -1.26 -13.20
CA SER A 20 -11.93 0.01 -12.52
C SER A 20 -10.46 0.19 -12.11
N GLY A 21 -10.06 1.43 -11.75
CA GLY A 21 -8.70 1.71 -11.29
C GLY A 21 -8.29 0.84 -10.11
N GLY A 22 -9.18 0.65 -9.12
CA GLY A 22 -8.92 -0.20 -7.97
C GLY A 22 -8.77 -1.68 -8.34
N GLU A 23 -9.61 -2.15 -9.23
CA GLU A 23 -9.53 -3.53 -9.73
C GLU A 23 -8.27 -3.75 -10.55
N GLN A 24 -7.84 -2.76 -11.34
CA GLN A 24 -6.56 -2.82 -12.07
C GLN A 24 -5.37 -2.89 -11.12
N GLN A 25 -5.39 -2.14 -10.02
CA GLN A 25 -4.35 -2.23 -8.99
C GLN A 25 -4.31 -3.60 -8.32
N MET A 26 -5.47 -4.15 -8.01
CA MET A 26 -5.55 -5.50 -7.44
C MET A 26 -4.99 -6.54 -8.42
N LEU A 27 -5.28 -6.40 -9.72
CA LEU A 27 -4.73 -7.27 -10.75
C LEU A 27 -3.20 -7.17 -10.82
N ALA A 28 -2.66 -5.96 -10.77
CA ALA A 28 -1.21 -5.74 -10.79
C ALA A 28 -0.53 -6.38 -9.58
N MET A 29 -1.10 -6.21 -8.38
CA MET A 29 -0.58 -6.83 -7.16
C MET A 29 -0.68 -8.35 -7.23
N GLY A 30 -1.79 -8.87 -7.74
CA GLY A 30 -1.98 -10.31 -7.94
C GLY A 30 -0.94 -10.91 -8.87
N ARG A 31 -0.62 -10.22 -9.96
CA ARG A 31 0.44 -10.64 -10.88
C ARG A 31 1.79 -10.69 -10.19
N GLY A 32 2.10 -9.67 -9.36
CA GLY A 32 3.33 -9.66 -8.59
C GLY A 32 3.42 -10.85 -7.64
N LEU A 33 2.32 -11.18 -6.97
CA LEU A 33 2.25 -12.29 -6.04
C LEU A 33 2.35 -13.66 -6.71
N MET A 34 1.93 -13.79 -7.97
CA MET A 34 2.03 -15.04 -8.71
C MET A 34 3.48 -15.53 -8.86
N ALA A 35 4.45 -14.62 -8.82
CA ALA A 35 5.86 -14.95 -8.83
C ALA A 35 6.36 -15.47 -7.47
N ASN A 36 5.51 -15.50 -6.45
CA ASN A 36 5.85 -15.90 -5.07
C ASN A 36 7.08 -15.16 -4.55
N PRO A 37 7.09 -13.80 -4.56
CA PRO A 37 8.28 -13.02 -4.24
C PRO A 37 8.56 -13.02 -2.73
N LYS A 38 9.83 -12.81 -2.37
CA LYS A 38 10.23 -12.52 -0.99
C LYS A 38 10.09 -11.04 -0.68
N LEU A 39 10.20 -10.19 -1.71
CA LEU A 39 10.09 -8.74 -1.61
C LEU A 39 9.17 -8.25 -2.73
N LEU A 40 8.16 -7.48 -2.35
CA LEU A 40 7.22 -6.84 -3.26
C LEU A 40 7.41 -5.32 -3.19
N LEU A 41 7.63 -4.69 -4.34
CA LEU A 41 7.78 -3.24 -4.44
C LEU A 41 6.48 -2.64 -4.95
N LEU A 42 5.90 -1.71 -4.19
CA LEU A 42 4.66 -1.03 -4.55
C LEU A 42 4.89 0.48 -4.57
N ASP A 43 4.67 1.08 -5.73
CA ASP A 43 4.88 2.52 -5.94
C ASP A 43 3.53 3.22 -6.05
N GLU A 44 3.15 3.94 -5.00
CA GLU A 44 1.92 4.73 -4.89
C GLU A 44 0.66 3.96 -5.34
N PRO A 45 0.39 2.77 -4.75
CA PRO A 45 -0.72 1.92 -5.20
C PRO A 45 -2.11 2.53 -4.98
N SER A 46 -2.24 3.53 -4.11
CA SER A 46 -3.53 4.17 -3.83
C SER A 46 -3.80 5.41 -4.67
N MET A 47 -2.84 5.85 -5.48
CA MET A 47 -2.95 7.09 -6.24
C MET A 47 -4.17 7.06 -7.18
N GLY A 48 -5.00 8.10 -7.11
CA GLY A 48 -6.15 8.25 -8.00
C GLY A 48 -7.36 7.38 -7.67
N LEU A 49 -7.31 6.63 -6.58
CA LEU A 49 -8.42 5.75 -6.19
C LEU A 49 -9.42 6.46 -5.26
N ALA A 50 -10.69 6.04 -5.31
CA ALA A 50 -11.71 6.49 -4.37
C ALA A 50 -11.35 6.04 -2.94
N PRO A 51 -11.75 6.80 -1.89
CA PRO A 51 -11.35 6.48 -0.50
C PRO A 51 -11.65 5.05 -0.06
N ILE A 52 -12.78 4.49 -0.46
CA ILE A 52 -13.14 3.12 -0.08
C ILE A 52 -12.17 2.10 -0.72
N LEU A 53 -11.72 2.36 -1.94
CA LEU A 53 -10.75 1.50 -2.64
C LEU A 53 -9.36 1.65 -2.03
N VAL A 54 -9.00 2.85 -1.55
CA VAL A 54 -7.75 3.08 -0.82
C VAL A 54 -7.71 2.18 0.41
N ASP A 55 -8.78 2.15 1.20
CA ASP A 55 -8.85 1.31 2.39
C ASP A 55 -8.70 -0.17 2.05
N GLU A 56 -9.37 -0.63 1.00
CA GLU A 56 -9.26 -2.02 0.55
C GLU A 56 -7.83 -2.38 0.14
N ILE A 57 -7.16 -1.50 -0.60
CA ILE A 57 -5.78 -1.71 -1.05
C ILE A 57 -4.83 -1.83 0.15
N PHE A 58 -4.95 -0.95 1.14
CA PHE A 58 -4.09 -0.99 2.33
C PHE A 58 -4.34 -2.24 3.18
N GLU A 59 -5.59 -2.69 3.30
CA GLU A 59 -5.89 -3.95 3.99
C GLU A 59 -5.26 -5.15 3.28
N ILE A 60 -5.29 -5.17 1.95
CA ILE A 60 -4.65 -6.22 1.16
C ILE A 60 -3.14 -6.21 1.36
N ILE A 61 -2.50 -5.05 1.30
CA ILE A 61 -1.06 -4.89 1.51
C ILE A 61 -0.67 -5.43 2.89
N LYS A 62 -1.43 -5.08 3.91
CA LYS A 62 -1.21 -5.55 5.28
C LYS A 62 -1.26 -7.09 5.35
N LYS A 63 -2.26 -7.70 4.75
CA LYS A 63 -2.41 -9.17 4.72
C LYS A 63 -1.26 -9.85 4.00
N ILE A 64 -0.82 -9.32 2.87
CA ILE A 64 0.31 -9.84 2.11
C ILE A 64 1.57 -9.85 2.97
N ASN A 65 1.81 -8.78 3.71
CA ASN A 65 2.95 -8.69 4.62
C ASN A 65 2.82 -9.67 5.79
N GLU A 66 1.65 -9.78 6.38
CA GLU A 66 1.39 -10.72 7.48
C GLU A 66 1.60 -12.18 7.04
N ASP A 67 1.34 -12.48 5.78
CA ASP A 67 1.54 -13.82 5.20
C ASP A 67 3.00 -14.13 4.84
N GLY A 68 3.93 -13.21 5.11
CA GLY A 68 5.35 -13.45 5.02
C GLY A 68 6.09 -12.73 3.90
N THR A 69 5.41 -11.93 3.08
CA THR A 69 6.07 -11.16 2.04
C THR A 69 6.56 -9.83 2.59
N THR A 70 7.85 -9.53 2.42
CA THR A 70 8.39 -8.21 2.74
C THR A 70 7.93 -7.22 1.69
N ILE A 71 7.47 -6.04 2.13
CA ILE A 71 6.96 -5.02 1.22
C ILE A 71 7.73 -3.72 1.40
N LEU A 72 8.19 -3.16 0.29
CA LEU A 72 8.65 -1.77 0.23
C LEU A 72 7.54 -0.95 -0.43
N LEU A 73 6.90 -0.10 0.37
CA LEU A 73 5.76 0.71 -0.05
C LEU A 73 6.18 2.17 -0.18
N VAL A 74 5.96 2.74 -1.35
CA VAL A 74 6.13 4.18 -1.59
C VAL A 74 4.75 4.80 -1.64
N GLU A 75 4.46 5.75 -0.74
CA GLU A 75 3.16 6.38 -0.60
C GLU A 75 3.25 7.85 -0.22
N GLN A 76 2.38 8.67 -0.79
CA GLN A 76 2.19 10.06 -0.37
C GLN A 76 1.23 10.17 0.81
N ASN A 77 0.31 9.23 0.94
CA ASN A 77 -0.64 9.17 2.04
C ASN A 77 0.07 8.68 3.30
N ALA A 78 0.73 9.61 3.99
CA ALA A 78 1.61 9.30 5.12
C ALA A 78 0.87 8.59 6.25
N PHE A 79 -0.33 9.03 6.60
CA PHE A 79 -1.10 8.43 7.68
C PHE A 79 -1.43 6.97 7.39
N LYS A 80 -1.92 6.69 6.19
CA LYS A 80 -2.25 5.31 5.77
C LYS A 80 -1.01 4.43 5.76
N ALA A 81 0.09 4.91 5.17
CA ALA A 81 1.34 4.16 5.11
C ALA A 81 1.84 3.83 6.53
N MET A 82 1.87 4.81 7.41
CA MET A 82 2.34 4.62 8.80
C MET A 82 1.41 3.70 9.59
N SER A 83 0.12 3.64 9.26
CA SER A 83 -0.83 2.79 9.98
C SER A 83 -0.59 1.29 9.76
N ILE A 84 0.07 0.92 8.66
CA ILE A 84 0.34 -0.49 8.34
C ILE A 84 1.83 -0.85 8.32
N ALA A 85 2.71 0.13 8.22
CA ALA A 85 4.15 -0.12 8.10
C ALA A 85 4.76 -0.49 9.46
N ASN A 86 5.85 -1.26 9.41
CA ASN A 86 6.68 -1.53 10.58
C ASN A 86 7.72 -0.42 10.77
N ARG A 87 8.34 0.02 9.66
CA ARG A 87 9.37 1.05 9.66
C ARG A 87 9.10 2.05 8.55
N VAL A 88 9.42 3.32 8.81
CA VAL A 88 9.15 4.43 7.91
C VAL A 88 10.41 5.23 7.61
N TYR A 89 10.56 5.61 6.36
CA TYR A 89 11.58 6.56 5.90
C TYR A 89 10.84 7.72 5.22
N ILE A 90 11.09 8.95 5.68
CA ILE A 90 10.50 10.14 5.06
C ILE A 90 11.53 10.78 4.16
N LEU A 91 11.18 10.97 2.89
CA LEU A 91 12.04 11.61 1.91
C LEU A 91 11.57 13.03 1.62
N GLU A 92 12.53 13.95 1.59
CA GLU A 92 12.31 15.33 1.17
C GLU A 92 13.41 15.71 0.17
N THR A 93 13.02 16.13 -1.01
CA THR A 93 13.94 16.59 -2.05
C THR A 93 15.08 15.59 -2.31
N GLY A 94 14.71 14.30 -2.40
CA GLY A 94 15.65 13.24 -2.72
C GLY A 94 16.53 12.74 -1.59
N SER A 95 16.31 13.23 -0.36
CA SER A 95 17.08 12.82 0.82
C SER A 95 16.17 12.34 1.93
N ILE A 96 16.66 11.39 2.73
CA ILE A 96 15.93 10.92 3.92
C ILE A 96 16.02 12.01 4.99
N SER A 97 14.88 12.59 5.36
CA SER A 97 14.80 13.61 6.39
C SER A 97 14.57 13.03 7.78
N SER A 98 13.91 11.87 7.85
CA SER A 98 13.55 11.22 9.10
C SER A 98 13.32 9.74 8.86
N SER A 99 13.57 8.91 9.87
CA SER A 99 13.27 7.48 9.82
C SER A 99 13.08 6.92 11.22
N GLY A 100 12.38 5.79 11.32
CA GLY A 100 12.16 5.12 12.59
C GLY A 100 11.03 4.10 12.55
N ASN A 101 10.69 3.58 13.71
CA ASN A 101 9.54 2.70 13.86
C ASN A 101 8.25 3.48 13.59
N SER A 102 7.35 2.89 12.83
CA SER A 102 6.08 3.53 12.47
C SER A 102 5.26 3.89 13.71
N SER A 103 5.20 3.01 14.70
CA SER A 103 4.46 3.24 15.94
C SER A 103 4.94 4.47 16.71
N ASP A 104 6.23 4.78 16.65
CA ASP A 104 6.80 5.98 17.29
C ASP A 104 6.55 7.22 16.43
N MET A 105 6.78 7.13 15.13
CA MET A 105 6.67 8.27 14.23
C MET A 105 5.24 8.78 14.08
N ILE A 106 4.25 7.90 14.10
CA ILE A 106 2.83 8.30 13.98
C ILE A 106 2.38 9.12 15.19
N LYS A 107 3.06 8.98 16.32
CA LYS A 107 2.77 9.72 17.57
C LYS A 107 3.63 10.97 17.75
N ASP A 108 4.64 11.15 16.91
CA ASP A 108 5.56 12.30 17.02
C ASP A 108 4.83 13.58 16.61
N PRO A 109 4.76 14.61 17.49
CA PRO A 109 4.08 15.86 17.15
C PRO A 109 4.63 16.57 15.91
N ALA A 110 5.94 16.52 15.70
CA ALA A 110 6.56 17.14 14.53
C ALA A 110 6.15 16.43 13.24
N VAL A 111 6.07 15.10 13.26
CA VAL A 111 5.62 14.30 12.12
C VAL A 111 4.14 14.57 11.85
N LYS A 112 3.30 14.62 12.89
CA LYS A 112 1.87 14.93 12.74
C LYS A 112 1.67 16.30 12.10
N ALA A 113 2.38 17.30 12.57
CA ALA A 113 2.26 18.66 12.04
C ALA A 113 2.69 18.75 10.58
N ALA A 114 3.79 18.06 10.22
CA ALA A 114 4.36 18.17 8.88
C ALA A 114 3.65 17.31 7.83
N TYR A 115 3.19 16.10 8.20
CA TYR A 115 2.77 15.09 7.21
C TYR A 115 1.39 14.47 7.46
N LEU A 116 0.85 14.58 8.65
CA LEU A 116 -0.40 13.91 9.02
C LEU A 116 -1.58 14.86 9.21
N GLY A 117 -1.39 16.12 8.89
CA GLY A 117 -2.46 17.13 8.96
C GLY A 117 -2.78 17.63 10.37
N GLY A 118 -1.80 17.52 11.26
CA GLY A 118 -1.95 18.01 12.61
C GLY A 118 -2.31 16.98 13.61
#